data_088cdc02dcde1333878cb1f75a6fe806
#
_entry.id   088cdc02dcde1333878cb1f75a6fe806
#
_cell.length_a   1.000
_cell.length_b   1.000
_cell.length_c   1.000
_cell.angle_alpha   90.00
_cell.angle_beta   90.00
_cell.angle_gamma   90.00
#
_symmetry.space_group_name_H-M   'P 1'
#
loop_
_entity.id
_entity.type
_entity.pdbx_description
1 polymer ?
#
loop_
_entity_poly.entity_id
_entity_poly.type
_entity_poly.pdbx_seq_one_letter_code
_entity_poly.pdbx_strand_id
1 'polypeptide(L)'
;TADGRRLKFLNVIDEHSRLCLAIRVGRRCKAKDVVAVLEELTSCYPAPAFIRSDNGPEFIAHALRRWAESSTTTTVYVEPGSPWQNGFAESFNGRFRDEFLNTELFSTVAEAQALADRWRWEYNTLRPHSALQGRTPLEAAQTAAA
;
A
#
# COMPACT_ATOMS: atom_id res chain seq x y z
N THR A 1 -13.68 12.27 -7.14
CA THR A 1 -15.12 11.97 -7.04
C THR A 1 -15.91 12.67 -8.12
N ALA A 2 -17.17 12.27 -8.29
CA ALA A 2 -18.07 12.85 -9.30
C ALA A 2 -18.33 14.35 -9.11
N ASP A 3 -18.16 14.87 -7.90
CA ASP A 3 -18.27 16.29 -7.58
C ASP A 3 -16.98 17.08 -7.84
N GLY A 4 -15.97 16.45 -8.44
CA GLY A 4 -14.68 17.07 -8.73
C GLY A 4 -13.71 17.13 -7.55
N ARG A 5 -14.08 16.65 -6.37
CA ARG A 5 -13.22 16.65 -5.20
C ARG A 5 -12.22 15.51 -5.27
N ARG A 6 -10.99 15.79 -4.85
CA ARG A 6 -9.90 14.80 -4.91
C ARG A 6 -10.06 13.72 -3.84
N LEU A 7 -9.63 12.52 -4.19
CA LEU A 7 -9.43 11.42 -3.26
C LEU A 7 -7.94 11.12 -3.14
N LYS A 8 -7.53 10.71 -1.95
CA LYS A 8 -6.17 10.24 -1.71
C LYS A 8 -6.20 8.77 -1.34
N PHE A 9 -5.28 8.01 -1.92
CA PHE A 9 -5.16 6.57 -1.72
C PHE A 9 -3.81 6.28 -1.08
N LEU A 10 -3.84 5.55 0.02
CA LEU A 10 -2.63 5.03 0.67
C LEU A 10 -2.58 3.53 0.43
N ASN A 11 -1.59 3.08 -0.32
CA ASN A 11 -1.39 1.67 -0.62
C ASN A 11 -0.23 1.14 0.22
N VAL A 12 -0.44 0.04 0.92
CA VAL A 12 0.62 -0.63 1.69
C VAL A 12 0.81 -2.02 1.11
N ILE A 13 2.05 -2.33 0.73
CA ILE A 13 2.38 -3.53 -0.03
C ILE A 13 3.53 -4.25 0.66
N ASP A 14 3.44 -5.59 0.73
CA ASP A 14 4.56 -6.42 1.14
C ASP A 14 5.39 -6.78 -0.10
N GLU A 15 6.62 -6.31 -0.16
CA GLU A 15 7.49 -6.54 -1.31
C GLU A 15 7.85 -8.01 -1.50
N HIS A 16 7.93 -8.78 -0.42
CA HIS A 16 8.30 -10.20 -0.51
C HIS A 16 7.21 -11.06 -1.15
N SER A 17 5.99 -10.98 -0.63
CA SER A 17 4.86 -11.77 -1.13
C SER A 17 4.10 -11.07 -2.25
N ARG A 18 4.34 -9.78 -2.46
CA ARG A 18 3.57 -8.91 -3.38
C ARG A 18 2.15 -8.65 -2.89
N LEU A 19 1.84 -9.04 -1.66
CA LEU A 19 0.51 -8.86 -1.08
C LEU A 19 0.21 -7.38 -0.88
N CYS A 20 -0.95 -6.92 -1.35
CA CYS A 20 -1.45 -5.60 -1.02
C CYS A 20 -2.14 -5.68 0.33
N LEU A 21 -1.49 -5.14 1.36
CA LEU A 21 -1.96 -5.26 2.74
C LEU A 21 -3.11 -4.33 3.05
N ALA A 22 -3.12 -3.15 2.46
CA ALA A 22 -4.17 -2.17 2.68
C ALA A 22 -4.24 -1.16 1.54
N ILE A 23 -5.44 -0.68 1.26
CA ILE A 23 -5.69 0.52 0.45
C ILE A 23 -6.63 1.38 1.27
N ARG A 24 -6.12 2.51 1.77
CA ARG A 24 -6.94 3.47 2.51
C ARG A 24 -7.35 4.59 1.58
N VAL A 25 -8.65 4.89 1.55
CA VAL A 25 -9.21 5.97 0.75
C VAL A 25 -9.70 7.08 1.68
N GLY A 26 -9.42 8.33 1.34
CA GLY A 26 -9.90 9.48 2.08
C GLY A 26 -9.72 10.77 1.29
N ARG A 27 -10.36 11.81 1.78
CA ARG A 27 -10.16 13.17 1.22
C ARG A 27 -8.78 13.71 1.57
N ARG A 28 -8.23 13.24 2.71
CA ARG A 28 -6.92 13.63 3.21
C ARG A 28 -6.18 12.38 3.67
N CYS A 29 -4.86 12.44 3.60
CA CYS A 29 -3.98 11.43 4.17
C CYS A 29 -2.93 12.17 5.01
N LYS A 30 -3.18 12.26 6.30
CA LYS A 30 -2.28 12.92 7.25
C LYS A 30 -1.39 11.89 7.92
N ALA A 31 -0.35 12.35 8.63
CA ALA A 31 0.57 11.48 9.35
C ALA A 31 -0.16 10.52 10.30
N LYS A 32 -1.17 10.99 11.04
CA LYS A 32 -1.96 10.15 11.94
C LYS A 32 -2.71 9.04 11.21
N ASP A 33 -3.13 9.29 9.97
CA ASP A 33 -3.84 8.30 9.17
C ASP A 33 -2.91 7.18 8.72
N VAL A 34 -1.68 7.54 8.33
CA VAL A 34 -0.66 6.57 7.96
C VAL A 34 -0.30 5.68 9.14
N VAL A 35 -0.05 6.30 10.31
CA VAL A 35 0.29 5.56 11.53
C VAL A 35 -0.86 4.64 11.96
N ALA A 36 -2.10 5.10 11.86
CA ALA A 36 -3.27 4.28 12.20
C ALA A 36 -3.36 3.03 11.32
N VAL A 37 -3.11 3.16 10.02
CA VAL A 37 -3.10 2.01 9.10
C VAL A 37 -1.98 1.03 9.49
N LEU A 38 -0.78 1.52 9.79
CA LEU A 38 0.34 0.68 10.17
C LEU A 38 0.08 -0.03 11.49
N GLU A 39 -0.51 0.63 12.47
CA GLU A 39 -0.87 0.01 13.75
C GLU A 39 -1.91 -1.08 13.57
N GLU A 40 -2.92 -0.84 12.74
CA GLU A 40 -3.92 -1.86 12.42
C GLU A 40 -3.28 -3.06 11.74
N LEU A 41 -2.40 -2.85 10.78
CA LEU A 41 -1.73 -3.92 10.06
C LEU A 41 -0.81 -4.73 10.98
N THR A 42 -0.09 -4.07 11.89
CA THR A 42 0.81 -4.78 12.82
C THR A 42 0.06 -5.52 13.93
N SER A 43 -1.24 -5.27 14.11
CA SER A 43 -2.07 -6.10 14.97
C SER A 43 -2.45 -7.42 14.30
N CYS A 44 -2.43 -7.49 12.97
CA CYS A 44 -2.81 -8.67 12.19
C CYS A 44 -1.61 -9.42 11.61
N TYR A 45 -0.53 -8.70 11.33
CA TYR A 45 0.69 -9.23 10.70
C TYR A 45 1.90 -8.91 11.58
N PRO A 46 2.98 -9.71 11.51
CA PRO A 46 4.22 -9.37 12.20
C PRO A 46 4.75 -8.01 11.75
N ALA A 47 5.38 -7.28 12.67
CA ALA A 47 6.00 -6.01 12.34
C ALA A 47 7.13 -6.24 11.31
N PRO A 48 7.21 -5.43 10.25
CA PRO A 48 8.26 -5.60 9.24
C PRO A 48 9.61 -5.19 9.81
N ALA A 49 10.68 -5.81 9.30
CA ALA A 49 12.04 -5.38 9.63
C ALA A 49 12.33 -4.00 9.05
N PHE A 50 11.82 -3.73 7.86
CA PHE A 50 12.04 -2.48 7.14
C PHE A 50 10.73 -1.96 6.57
N ILE A 51 10.58 -0.64 6.55
CA ILE A 51 9.52 0.01 5.80
C ILE A 51 10.15 0.95 4.78
N ARG A 52 9.70 0.83 3.53
CA ARG A 52 10.19 1.66 2.43
C ARG A 52 9.11 2.64 2.00
N SER A 53 9.46 3.90 1.94
CA SER A 53 8.57 4.93 1.42
C SER A 53 9.35 5.89 0.56
N ASP A 54 8.67 6.57 -0.36
CA ASP A 54 9.27 7.69 -1.07
C ASP A 54 9.40 8.90 -0.11
N ASN A 55 10.16 9.91 -0.53
CA ASN A 55 10.31 11.15 0.23
C ASN A 55 9.02 11.97 0.13
N GLY A 56 8.00 11.57 0.91
CA GLY A 56 6.76 12.29 1.02
C GLY A 56 6.89 13.57 1.86
N PRO A 57 5.77 14.20 2.19
CA PRO A 57 5.77 15.38 3.07
C PRO A 57 6.54 15.10 4.37
N GLU A 58 7.30 16.09 4.81
CA GLU A 58 8.22 15.95 5.95
C GLU A 58 7.51 15.44 7.23
N PHE A 59 6.30 15.92 7.49
CA PHE A 59 5.55 15.50 8.67
C PHE A 59 5.15 14.01 8.61
N ILE A 60 4.87 13.48 7.43
CA ILE A 60 4.57 12.04 7.26
C ILE A 60 5.85 11.24 7.49
N ALA A 61 6.98 11.67 6.93
CA ALA A 61 8.27 11.03 7.11
C ALA A 61 8.66 10.99 8.60
N HIS A 62 8.44 12.10 9.31
CA HIS A 62 8.74 12.19 10.74
C HIS A 62 7.85 11.23 11.57
N ALA A 63 6.55 11.19 11.29
CA ALA A 63 5.64 10.27 11.97
C ALA A 63 5.98 8.82 11.71
N LEU A 64 6.37 8.46 10.48
CA LEU A 64 6.82 7.12 10.13
C LEU A 64 8.08 6.73 10.91
N ARG A 65 9.04 7.64 11.02
CA ARG A 65 10.27 7.38 11.79
C ARG A 65 9.96 7.12 13.26
N ARG A 66 9.08 7.93 13.88
CA ARG A 66 8.70 7.73 15.28
C ARG A 66 7.97 6.41 15.48
N TRP A 67 7.06 6.07 14.58
CA TRP A 67 6.38 4.79 14.64
C TRP A 67 7.36 3.62 14.49
N ALA A 68 8.28 3.72 13.54
CA ALA A 68 9.29 2.68 13.29
C ALA A 68 10.19 2.46 14.52
N GLU A 69 10.61 3.52 15.20
CA GLU A 69 11.40 3.43 16.42
C GLU A 69 10.66 2.69 17.52
N SER A 70 9.37 2.97 17.71
CA SER A 70 8.56 2.30 18.74
C SER A 70 8.24 0.85 18.40
N SER A 71 8.33 0.46 17.13
CA SER A 71 7.98 -0.87 16.64
C SER A 71 9.19 -1.72 16.28
N THR A 72 10.40 -1.25 16.57
CA THR A 72 11.67 -1.89 16.18
C THR A 72 11.82 -2.11 14.66
N THR A 73 11.18 -1.27 13.88
CA THR A 73 11.24 -1.29 12.42
C THR A 73 12.21 -0.21 11.92
N THR A 74 12.99 -0.52 10.90
CA THR A 74 13.89 0.44 10.27
C THR A 74 13.21 1.12 9.09
N THR A 75 13.28 2.45 9.03
CA THR A 75 12.74 3.22 7.93
C THR A 75 13.79 3.37 6.83
N VAL A 76 13.38 3.05 5.59
CA VAL A 76 14.23 3.22 4.41
C VAL A 76 13.52 4.17 3.44
N TYR A 77 14.23 5.21 3.01
CA TYR A 77 13.70 6.17 2.04
C TYR A 77 14.31 5.92 0.66
N VAL A 78 13.48 6.09 -0.37
CA VAL A 78 13.95 6.03 -1.76
C VAL A 78 14.51 7.39 -2.14
N GLU A 79 15.75 7.43 -2.63
CA GLU A 79 16.37 8.68 -3.06
C GLU A 79 15.74 9.18 -4.37
N PRO A 80 15.50 10.49 -4.50
CA PRO A 80 15.07 11.07 -5.76
C PRO A 80 16.06 10.73 -6.88
N GLY A 81 15.55 10.32 -8.04
CA GLY A 81 16.39 9.95 -9.17
C GLY A 81 16.89 8.52 -9.16
N SER A 82 16.48 7.70 -8.18
CA SER A 82 16.83 6.28 -8.10
C SER A 82 15.58 5.41 -8.21
N PRO A 83 14.88 5.41 -9.35
CA PRO A 83 13.58 4.72 -9.49
C PRO A 83 13.69 3.21 -9.31
N TRP A 84 14.83 2.60 -9.59
CA TRP A 84 15.04 1.16 -9.40
C TRP A 84 14.94 0.72 -7.94
N GLN A 85 15.11 1.63 -6.98
CA GLN A 85 14.99 1.33 -5.56
C GLN A 85 13.54 1.06 -5.13
N ASN A 86 12.56 1.47 -5.96
CA ASN A 86 11.15 1.32 -5.66
C ASN A 86 10.37 0.77 -6.85
N GLY A 87 11.02 -0.07 -7.67
CA GLY A 87 10.44 -0.59 -8.91
C GLY A 87 9.14 -1.35 -8.73
N PHE A 88 9.01 -2.14 -7.65
CA PHE A 88 7.76 -2.87 -7.39
C PHE A 88 6.62 -1.92 -7.03
N ALA A 89 6.84 -0.93 -6.19
CA ALA A 89 5.81 0.04 -5.82
C ALA A 89 5.36 0.84 -7.03
N GLU A 90 6.28 1.23 -7.92
CA GLU A 90 5.94 1.91 -9.15
C GLU A 90 5.09 1.04 -10.08
N SER A 91 5.46 -0.23 -10.22
CA SER A 91 4.71 -1.20 -11.02
C SER A 91 3.31 -1.43 -10.46
N PHE A 92 3.20 -1.60 -9.14
CA PHE A 92 1.91 -1.74 -8.48
C PHE A 92 1.03 -0.51 -8.69
N ASN A 93 1.58 0.68 -8.46
CA ASN A 93 0.85 1.93 -8.61
C ASN A 93 0.40 2.14 -10.06
N GLY A 94 1.20 1.73 -11.03
CA GLY A 94 0.81 1.76 -12.44
C GLY A 94 -0.40 0.89 -12.73
N ARG A 95 -0.42 -0.33 -12.22
CA ARG A 95 -1.56 -1.24 -12.36
C ARG A 95 -2.79 -0.73 -11.65
N PHE A 96 -2.63 -0.22 -10.42
CA PHE A 96 -3.72 0.34 -9.66
C PHE A 96 -4.36 1.53 -10.40
N ARG A 97 -3.55 2.41 -10.96
CA ARG A 97 -4.03 3.53 -11.76
C ARG A 97 -4.78 3.05 -13.00
N ASP A 98 -4.17 2.14 -13.78
CA ASP A 98 -4.72 1.71 -15.06
C ASP A 98 -5.96 0.85 -14.91
N GLU A 99 -6.00 -0.03 -13.90
CA GLU A 99 -7.08 -1.00 -13.72
C GLU A 99 -8.18 -0.51 -12.78
N PHE A 100 -7.88 0.46 -11.94
CA PHE A 100 -8.83 0.94 -10.93
C PHE A 100 -9.14 2.43 -11.08
N LEU A 101 -8.13 3.29 -10.93
CA LEU A 101 -8.37 4.74 -10.90
C LEU A 101 -8.92 5.28 -12.21
N ASN A 102 -8.43 4.77 -13.35
CA ASN A 102 -8.85 5.24 -14.68
C ASN A 102 -10.18 4.63 -15.16
N THR A 103 -10.65 3.55 -14.52
CA THR A 103 -11.86 2.85 -14.95
C THR A 103 -13.07 3.13 -14.07
N GLU A 104 -12.89 3.76 -12.90
CA GLU A 104 -13.95 4.00 -11.94
C GLU A 104 -14.23 5.48 -11.73
N LEU A 105 -15.51 5.81 -11.59
CA LEU A 105 -15.96 7.15 -11.19
C LEU A 105 -16.64 7.01 -9.83
N PHE A 106 -16.04 7.64 -8.81
CA PHE A 106 -16.50 7.51 -7.44
C PHE A 106 -17.42 8.66 -7.05
N SER A 107 -18.57 8.34 -6.44
CA SER A 107 -19.50 9.34 -5.93
C SER A 107 -19.14 9.76 -4.50
N THR A 108 -18.66 8.82 -3.68
CA THR A 108 -18.33 9.07 -2.27
C THR A 108 -17.03 8.37 -1.89
N VAL A 109 -16.45 8.79 -0.75
CA VAL A 109 -15.30 8.12 -0.15
C VAL A 109 -15.63 6.67 0.20
N ALA A 110 -16.81 6.42 0.77
CA ALA A 110 -17.24 5.07 1.15
C ALA A 110 -17.36 4.15 -0.06
N GLU A 111 -17.88 4.64 -1.17
CA GLU A 111 -17.95 3.87 -2.41
C GLU A 111 -16.56 3.55 -2.94
N ALA A 112 -15.67 4.54 -2.97
CA ALA A 112 -14.29 4.34 -3.41
C ALA A 112 -13.57 3.32 -2.53
N GLN A 113 -13.76 3.38 -1.21
CA GLN A 113 -13.16 2.43 -0.28
C GLN A 113 -13.66 1.00 -0.53
N ALA A 114 -14.97 0.82 -0.71
CA ALA A 114 -15.54 -0.50 -0.98
C ALA A 114 -15.01 -1.10 -2.28
N LEU A 115 -14.93 -0.30 -3.33
CA LEU A 115 -14.41 -0.74 -4.62
C LEU A 115 -12.89 -1.02 -4.56
N ALA A 116 -12.14 -0.22 -3.80
CA ALA A 116 -10.72 -0.45 -3.58
C ALA A 116 -10.46 -1.75 -2.81
N ASP A 117 -11.28 -2.02 -1.79
CA ASP A 117 -11.18 -3.26 -1.01
C ASP A 117 -11.46 -4.48 -1.89
N ARG A 118 -12.43 -4.38 -2.79
CA ARG A 118 -12.73 -5.45 -3.75
C ARG A 118 -11.57 -5.65 -4.72
N TRP A 119 -11.02 -4.58 -5.28
CA TRP A 119 -9.87 -4.67 -6.18
C TRP A 119 -8.67 -5.29 -5.48
N ARG A 120 -8.42 -4.90 -4.22
CA ARG A 120 -7.34 -5.46 -3.40
C ARG A 120 -7.53 -6.96 -3.19
N TRP A 121 -8.74 -7.40 -2.87
CA TRP A 121 -9.06 -8.82 -2.70
C TRP A 121 -8.78 -9.61 -3.99
N GLU A 122 -9.24 -9.10 -5.13
CA GLU A 122 -9.00 -9.73 -6.43
C GLU A 122 -7.51 -9.77 -6.77
N TYR A 123 -6.79 -8.68 -6.51
CA TYR A 123 -5.35 -8.61 -6.73
C TYR A 123 -4.61 -9.68 -5.90
N ASN A 124 -4.97 -9.84 -4.64
CA ASN A 124 -4.31 -10.76 -3.73
C ASN A 124 -4.66 -12.23 -3.98
N THR A 125 -5.86 -12.52 -4.43
CA THR A 125 -6.40 -13.90 -4.44
C THR A 125 -6.62 -14.48 -5.83
N LEU A 126 -6.83 -13.67 -6.85
CA LEU A 126 -7.18 -14.15 -8.18
C LEU A 126 -6.10 -13.90 -9.23
N ARG A 127 -5.17 -13.01 -8.98
CA ARG A 127 -4.16 -12.61 -9.97
C ARG A 127 -2.84 -13.36 -9.75
N PRO A 128 -2.45 -14.27 -10.66
CA PRO A 128 -1.12 -14.87 -10.61
C PRO A 128 -0.05 -13.86 -11.04
N HIS A 129 1.14 -13.97 -10.45
CA HIS A 129 2.27 -13.09 -10.73
C HIS A 129 3.46 -13.90 -11.25
N SER A 130 4.07 -13.47 -12.34
CA SER A 130 5.26 -14.15 -12.89
C SER A 130 6.43 -14.11 -11.90
N ALA A 131 6.60 -13.01 -11.17
CA ALA A 131 7.63 -12.89 -10.12
C ALA A 131 7.42 -13.87 -8.97
N LEU A 132 6.23 -14.46 -8.83
CA LEU A 132 5.88 -15.43 -7.79
C LEU A 132 5.69 -16.85 -8.39
N GLN A 133 6.25 -17.11 -9.56
CA GLN A 133 6.12 -18.37 -10.27
C GLN A 133 4.67 -18.74 -10.59
N GLY A 134 3.86 -17.73 -10.94
CA GLY A 134 2.46 -17.91 -11.27
C GLY A 134 1.52 -18.00 -10.07
N ARG A 135 2.04 -17.89 -8.84
CA ARG A 135 1.20 -17.86 -7.63
C ARG A 135 0.57 -16.48 -7.43
N THR A 136 -0.55 -16.47 -6.73
CA THR A 136 -1.13 -15.21 -6.26
C THR A 136 -0.33 -14.68 -5.06
N PRO A 137 -0.43 -13.36 -4.75
CA PRO A 137 0.21 -12.82 -3.54
C PRO A 137 -0.20 -13.52 -2.26
N LEU A 138 -1.48 -13.88 -2.12
CA LEU A 138 -1.94 -14.60 -0.92
C LEU A 138 -1.31 -15.99 -0.81
N GLU A 139 -1.21 -16.74 -1.90
CA GLU A 139 -0.54 -18.04 -1.92
C GLU A 139 0.93 -17.90 -1.54
N ALA A 140 1.63 -16.90 -2.07
CA ALA A 140 3.03 -16.65 -1.73
C ALA A 140 3.20 -16.29 -0.25
N ALA A 141 2.30 -15.49 0.32
CA ALA A 141 2.35 -15.12 1.73
C ALA A 141 2.11 -16.33 2.65
N GLN A 142 1.17 -17.21 2.29
CA GLN A 142 0.89 -18.43 3.05
C GLN A 142 2.07 -19.40 3.01
N THR A 143 2.73 -19.53 1.87
CA THR A 143 3.92 -20.37 1.73
C THR A 143 5.06 -19.85 2.59
N ALA A 144 5.28 -18.54 2.63
CA ALA A 144 6.33 -17.92 3.42
C ALA A 144 6.07 -18.06 4.93
N ALA A 145 4.81 -18.10 5.35
CA ALA A 145 4.43 -18.26 6.76
C ALA A 145 4.54 -19.72 7.24
N ALA A 146 4.55 -20.65 6.33
CA ALA A 146 4.74 -22.07 6.65
C ALA A 146 6.23 -22.41 6.77
#